data_826ade7bfe6bf3e51b6526c4d56db003
#
_entry.id   826ade7bfe6bf3e51b6526c4d56db003
#
_cell.length_a   1.000
_cell.length_b   1.000
_cell.length_c   1.000
_cell.angle_alpha   90.00
_cell.angle_beta   90.00
_cell.angle_gamma   90.00
#
_symmetry.space_group_name_H-M   'P 1'
#
loop_
_entity.id
_entity.type
_entity.pdbx_description
1 polymer ?
#
loop_
_entity_poly.entity_id
_entity_poly.type
_entity_poly.pdbx_seq_one_letter_code
_entity_poly.pdbx_strand_id
1 'polypeptide(L)'
;MKAFITGGAKNGKSTLAQELAVHLAAGGVRYYIATMIPADAEDDERIRRHVADRAGLGFETLECPRHILSCIASADRNGVFLLDSVTALVQNEMFPPEKDYALDESAAERCVSELLTFARSVENAVFVSDFIYADAETYDPVTESYRRALAAADRMLARECDVVAELAAGRRIVHKGALPI
;
A
#
# COMPACT_ATOMS: atom_id res chain seq x y z
N MET A 1 -14.75 -7.11 -0.96
CA MET A 1 -14.49 -6.16 0.15
C MET A 1 -13.15 -5.47 -0.07
N LYS A 2 -13.09 -4.17 0.18
CA LYS A 2 -11.84 -3.38 0.14
C LYS A 2 -11.55 -2.83 1.51
N ALA A 3 -10.29 -2.94 1.97
CA ALA A 3 -9.84 -2.44 3.26
C ALA A 3 -8.61 -1.53 3.11
N PHE A 4 -8.59 -0.44 3.85
CA PHE A 4 -7.46 0.45 3.98
C PHE A 4 -6.93 0.40 5.42
N ILE A 5 -5.65 0.05 5.57
CA ILE A 5 -4.97 -0.10 6.84
C ILE A 5 -3.84 0.92 6.92
N THR A 6 -3.91 1.82 7.88
CA THR A 6 -2.92 2.87 8.09
C THR A 6 -2.34 2.85 9.51
N GLY A 7 -1.33 3.65 9.76
CA GLY A 7 -0.70 3.82 11.07
C GLY A 7 0.80 4.07 10.98
N GLY A 8 1.45 4.32 12.10
CA GLY A 8 2.88 4.56 12.16
C GLY A 8 3.73 3.36 11.73
N ALA A 9 5.01 3.58 11.44
CA ALA A 9 5.95 2.52 11.08
C ALA A 9 6.05 1.45 12.18
N LYS A 10 6.29 0.18 11.78
CA LYS A 10 6.52 -0.96 12.69
C LYS A 10 5.36 -1.26 13.68
N ASN A 11 4.14 -0.87 13.38
CA ASN A 11 2.94 -1.08 14.22
C ASN A 11 2.14 -2.35 13.89
N GLY A 12 2.66 -3.25 13.03
CA GLY A 12 1.99 -4.51 12.69
C GLY A 12 0.95 -4.40 11.57
N LYS A 13 0.93 -3.31 10.79
CA LYS A 13 0.00 -3.13 9.66
C LYS A 13 0.07 -4.25 8.64
N SER A 14 1.30 -4.62 8.20
CA SER A 14 1.50 -5.67 7.21
C SER A 14 1.00 -7.03 7.71
N THR A 15 1.19 -7.34 8.99
CA THR A 15 0.67 -8.58 9.59
C THR A 15 -0.85 -8.62 9.56
N LEU A 16 -1.52 -7.56 10.03
CA LEU A 16 -2.98 -7.46 9.98
C LEU A 16 -3.50 -7.53 8.53
N ALA A 17 -2.81 -6.87 7.60
CA ALA A 17 -3.18 -6.87 6.19
C ALA A 17 -3.07 -8.27 5.56
N GLN A 18 -2.04 -9.04 5.91
CA GLN A 18 -1.87 -10.42 5.48
C GLN A 18 -2.95 -11.33 6.06
N GLU A 19 -3.24 -11.23 7.36
CA GLU A 19 -4.33 -11.96 8.02
C GLU A 19 -5.67 -11.70 7.32
N LEU A 20 -5.96 -10.42 7.04
CA LEU A 20 -7.19 -10.01 6.38
C LEU A 20 -7.26 -10.52 4.94
N ALA A 21 -6.16 -10.43 4.17
CA ALA A 21 -6.11 -10.91 2.80
C ALA A 21 -6.30 -12.44 2.72
N VAL A 22 -5.69 -13.18 3.65
CA VAL A 22 -5.89 -14.64 3.76
C VAL A 22 -7.36 -14.97 4.09
N HIS A 23 -7.96 -14.23 5.01
CA HIS A 23 -9.37 -14.40 5.37
C HIS A 23 -10.29 -14.15 4.18
N LEU A 24 -10.07 -13.04 3.46
CA LEU A 24 -10.87 -12.66 2.30
C LEU A 24 -10.74 -13.62 1.13
N ALA A 25 -9.56 -14.24 0.96
CA ALA A 25 -9.32 -15.19 -0.11
C ALA A 25 -10.12 -16.50 0.08
N ALA A 26 -10.49 -16.86 1.31
CA ALA A 26 -11.26 -18.07 1.61
C ALA A 26 -10.72 -19.34 0.90
N GLY A 27 -9.39 -19.46 0.78
CA GLY A 27 -8.72 -20.52 0.04
C GLY A 27 -8.46 -20.24 -1.45
N GLY A 28 -8.97 -19.16 -2.00
CA GLY A 28 -8.70 -18.71 -3.37
C GLY A 28 -7.35 -18.03 -3.56
N VAL A 29 -7.13 -17.54 -4.79
CA VAL A 29 -5.89 -16.87 -5.19
C VAL A 29 -5.71 -15.55 -4.43
N ARG A 30 -4.48 -15.29 -3.99
CA ARG A 30 -4.11 -14.06 -3.31
C ARG A 30 -2.76 -13.56 -3.80
N TYR A 31 -2.73 -12.26 -4.09
CA TYR A 31 -1.57 -11.57 -4.64
C TYR A 31 -0.99 -10.61 -3.61
N TYR A 32 0.32 -10.63 -3.47
CA TYR A 32 1.06 -9.62 -2.72
C TYR A 32 1.75 -8.68 -3.72
N ILE A 33 1.28 -7.44 -3.79
CA ILE A 33 1.89 -6.41 -4.64
C ILE A 33 3.03 -5.77 -3.86
N ALA A 34 4.26 -6.13 -4.25
CA ALA A 34 5.48 -5.61 -3.67
C ALA A 34 5.85 -4.30 -4.38
N THR A 35 5.79 -3.20 -3.63
CA THR A 35 6.10 -1.86 -4.18
C THR A 35 7.47 -1.35 -3.77
N MET A 36 8.15 -1.99 -2.83
CA MET A 36 9.43 -1.53 -2.32
C MET A 36 10.56 -1.76 -3.32
N ILE A 37 11.32 -0.71 -3.64
CA ILE A 37 12.60 -0.78 -4.35
C ILE A 37 13.71 -0.68 -3.29
N PRO A 38 14.59 -1.67 -3.14
CA PRO A 38 15.66 -1.59 -2.15
C PRO A 38 16.67 -0.51 -2.55
N ALA A 39 17.02 0.37 -1.63
CA ALA A 39 18.03 1.39 -1.80
C ALA A 39 19.34 1.03 -1.07
N ASP A 40 19.26 0.21 -0.03
CA ASP A 40 20.40 -0.18 0.79
C ASP A 40 20.23 -1.57 1.42
N ALA A 41 21.22 -2.00 2.22
CA ALA A 41 21.21 -3.31 2.88
C ALA A 41 20.11 -3.44 3.96
N GLU A 42 19.63 -2.33 4.54
CA GLU A 42 18.53 -2.35 5.51
C GLU A 42 17.20 -2.65 4.80
N ASP A 43 17.01 -2.07 3.63
CA ASP A 43 15.86 -2.37 2.78
C ASP A 43 15.85 -3.82 2.29
N ASP A 44 17.01 -4.36 1.90
CA ASP A 44 17.14 -5.78 1.54
C ASP A 44 16.76 -6.71 2.69
N GLU A 45 17.17 -6.37 3.91
CA GLU A 45 16.82 -7.15 5.11
C GLU A 45 15.32 -7.02 5.43
N ARG A 46 14.74 -5.84 5.21
CA ARG A 46 13.30 -5.59 5.37
C ARG A 46 12.49 -6.42 4.37
N ILE A 47 12.89 -6.44 3.11
CA ILE A 47 12.27 -7.26 2.07
C ILE A 47 12.37 -8.76 2.44
N ARG A 48 13.56 -9.23 2.87
CA ARG A 48 13.74 -10.63 3.30
C ARG A 48 12.80 -11.02 4.45
N ARG A 49 12.63 -10.14 5.45
CA ARG A 49 11.66 -10.35 6.54
C ARG A 49 10.23 -10.42 6.02
N HIS A 50 9.81 -9.48 5.17
CA HIS A 50 8.47 -9.50 4.57
C HIS A 50 8.21 -10.75 3.73
N VAL A 51 9.23 -11.29 3.05
CA VAL A 51 9.13 -12.57 2.33
C VAL A 51 8.97 -13.72 3.31
N ALA A 52 9.77 -13.75 4.38
CA ALA A 52 9.71 -14.78 5.41
C ALA A 52 8.37 -14.78 6.17
N ASP A 53 7.87 -13.59 6.53
CA ASP A 53 6.61 -13.41 7.27
C ASP A 53 5.39 -13.92 6.48
N ARG A 54 5.42 -13.84 5.14
CA ARG A 54 4.34 -14.36 4.29
C ARG A 54 4.60 -15.78 3.77
N ALA A 55 5.73 -16.40 4.13
CA ALA A 55 6.03 -17.76 3.74
C ALA A 55 4.95 -18.73 4.27
N GLY A 56 4.42 -19.58 3.41
CA GLY A 56 3.35 -20.52 3.78
C GLY A 56 1.93 -19.92 3.78
N LEU A 57 1.78 -18.59 3.61
CA LEU A 57 0.45 -17.96 3.49
C LEU A 57 -0.14 -18.06 2.07
N GLY A 58 0.59 -18.62 1.11
CA GLY A 58 0.10 -18.90 -0.25
C GLY A 58 -0.11 -17.65 -1.11
N PHE A 59 0.65 -16.58 -0.89
CA PHE A 59 0.65 -15.40 -1.75
C PHE A 59 1.47 -15.63 -3.02
N GLU A 60 0.94 -15.22 -4.16
CA GLU A 60 1.71 -14.97 -5.37
C GLU A 60 2.24 -13.53 -5.33
N THR A 61 3.56 -13.35 -5.43
CA THR A 61 4.17 -12.01 -5.38
C THR A 61 4.18 -11.39 -6.77
N LEU A 62 3.64 -10.17 -6.86
CA LEU A 62 3.70 -9.31 -8.04
C LEU A 62 4.64 -8.14 -7.73
N GLU A 63 5.82 -8.14 -8.35
CA GLU A 63 6.76 -7.01 -8.24
C GLU A 63 6.22 -5.85 -9.06
N CYS A 64 5.74 -4.81 -8.39
CA CYS A 64 5.07 -3.68 -9.02
C CYS A 64 5.40 -2.37 -8.28
N PRO A 65 6.64 -1.90 -8.37
CA PRO A 65 7.05 -0.69 -7.67
C PRO A 65 6.39 0.57 -8.23
N ARG A 66 5.91 0.53 -9.49
CA ARG A 66 5.28 1.65 -10.20
C ARG A 66 4.23 1.13 -11.17
N HIS A 67 3.38 2.04 -11.71
CA HIS A 67 2.36 1.71 -12.70
C HIS A 67 1.42 0.58 -12.24
N ILE A 68 0.74 0.81 -11.11
CA ILE A 68 -0.06 -0.20 -10.39
C ILE A 68 -1.06 -0.95 -11.28
N LEU A 69 -1.58 -0.32 -12.32
CA LEU A 69 -2.51 -0.98 -13.26
C LEU A 69 -1.87 -2.11 -14.07
N SER A 70 -0.53 -2.11 -14.21
CA SER A 70 0.17 -3.19 -14.91
C SER A 70 0.05 -4.53 -14.18
N CYS A 71 -0.07 -4.50 -12.84
CA CYS A 71 -0.17 -5.70 -12.01
C CYS A 71 -1.41 -6.54 -12.29
N ILE A 72 -2.52 -5.91 -12.69
CA ILE A 72 -3.77 -6.62 -12.97
C ILE A 72 -3.88 -7.16 -14.39
N ALA A 73 -2.90 -6.87 -15.25
CA ALA A 73 -2.95 -7.30 -16.65
C ALA A 73 -2.89 -8.83 -16.80
N SER A 74 -2.19 -9.52 -15.91
CA SER A 74 -2.01 -10.98 -15.91
C SER A 74 -2.59 -11.68 -14.67
N ALA A 75 -3.19 -10.93 -13.74
CA ALA A 75 -3.75 -11.46 -12.50
C ALA A 75 -5.26 -11.75 -12.61
N ASP A 76 -5.73 -12.72 -11.85
CA ASP A 76 -7.17 -12.97 -11.71
C ASP A 76 -7.79 -11.87 -10.82
N ARG A 77 -8.65 -11.04 -11.42
CA ARG A 77 -9.31 -9.92 -10.75
C ARG A 77 -10.29 -10.32 -9.65
N ASN A 78 -10.70 -11.59 -9.62
CA ASN A 78 -11.52 -12.14 -8.54
C ASN A 78 -10.69 -12.57 -7.33
N GLY A 79 -9.36 -12.62 -7.47
CA GLY A 79 -8.43 -12.86 -6.36
C GLY A 79 -8.42 -11.70 -5.35
N VAL A 80 -7.69 -11.92 -4.27
CA VAL A 80 -7.45 -10.87 -3.25
C VAL A 80 -6.09 -10.23 -3.48
N PHE A 81 -6.05 -8.91 -3.50
CA PHE A 81 -4.82 -8.14 -3.69
C PHE A 81 -4.42 -7.44 -2.39
N LEU A 82 -3.20 -7.69 -1.92
CA LEU A 82 -2.58 -6.96 -0.83
C LEU A 82 -1.49 -6.05 -1.38
N LEU A 83 -1.70 -4.72 -1.34
CA LEU A 83 -0.70 -3.72 -1.72
C LEU A 83 0.05 -3.25 -0.48
N ASP A 84 1.34 -3.56 -0.41
CA ASP A 84 2.23 -3.17 0.69
C ASP A 84 3.54 -2.57 0.13
N SER A 85 3.61 -1.23 0.05
CA SER A 85 2.72 -0.21 0.57
C SER A 85 2.37 0.90 -0.45
N VAL A 86 1.28 1.61 -0.19
CA VAL A 86 0.90 2.84 -0.90
C VAL A 86 1.99 3.90 -0.75
N THR A 87 2.61 3.98 0.43
CA THR A 87 3.71 4.90 0.74
C THR A 87 4.87 4.74 -0.24
N ALA A 88 5.35 3.50 -0.44
CA ALA A 88 6.43 3.21 -1.39
C ALA A 88 5.98 3.43 -2.84
N LEU A 89 4.76 3.05 -3.20
CA LEU A 89 4.22 3.29 -4.55
C LEU A 89 4.23 4.78 -4.90
N VAL A 90 3.68 5.65 -4.04
CA VAL A 90 3.66 7.10 -4.26
C VAL A 90 5.07 7.67 -4.35
N GLN A 91 5.99 7.22 -3.49
CA GLN A 91 7.39 7.63 -3.54
C GLN A 91 8.04 7.26 -4.88
N ASN A 92 7.90 6.02 -5.33
CA ASN A 92 8.52 5.54 -6.57
C ASN A 92 7.96 6.23 -7.82
N GLU A 93 6.66 6.56 -7.82
CA GLU A 93 6.04 7.32 -8.91
C GLU A 93 6.55 8.76 -8.97
N MET A 94 6.68 9.42 -7.81
CA MET A 94 7.09 10.81 -7.74
C MET A 94 8.60 11.04 -7.90
N PHE A 95 9.42 10.01 -7.60
CA PHE A 95 10.88 10.08 -7.69
C PHE A 95 11.43 8.97 -8.59
N PRO A 96 11.13 8.99 -9.89
CA PRO A 96 11.46 7.90 -10.79
C PRO A 96 12.97 7.85 -11.12
N PRO A 97 13.58 6.65 -11.17
CA PRO A 97 15.00 6.48 -11.48
C PRO A 97 15.41 7.07 -12.82
N GLU A 98 14.54 7.00 -13.82
CA GLU A 98 14.79 7.55 -15.17
C GLU A 98 14.89 9.09 -15.20
N LYS A 99 14.49 9.77 -14.12
CA LYS A 99 14.67 11.22 -13.90
C LYS A 99 15.73 11.52 -12.84
N ASP A 100 16.62 10.56 -12.58
CA ASP A 100 17.65 10.68 -11.56
C ASP A 100 17.07 11.02 -10.16
N TYR A 101 15.92 10.43 -9.86
CA TYR A 101 15.15 10.65 -8.63
C TYR A 101 14.71 12.11 -8.41
N ALA A 102 14.70 12.93 -9.46
CA ALA A 102 14.12 14.27 -9.38
C ALA A 102 12.60 14.19 -9.25
N LEU A 103 12.01 15.12 -8.47
CA LEU A 103 10.56 15.19 -8.25
C LEU A 103 9.78 15.33 -9.57
N ASP A 104 8.86 14.42 -9.81
CA ASP A 104 7.84 14.52 -10.84
C ASP A 104 6.48 14.90 -10.21
N GLU A 105 6.17 16.19 -10.16
CA GLU A 105 4.90 16.67 -9.58
C GLU A 105 3.67 16.13 -10.32
N SER A 106 3.79 15.86 -11.63
CA SER A 106 2.68 15.33 -12.43
C SER A 106 2.34 13.88 -12.07
N ALA A 107 3.28 13.16 -11.46
CA ALA A 107 3.09 11.76 -11.07
C ALA A 107 2.09 11.60 -9.91
N ALA A 108 1.96 12.60 -9.03
CA ALA A 108 1.08 12.53 -7.86
C ALA A 108 -0.39 12.28 -8.25
N GLU A 109 -0.94 13.12 -9.14
CA GLU A 109 -2.33 12.98 -9.59
C GLU A 109 -2.53 11.70 -10.41
N ARG A 110 -1.56 11.35 -11.27
CA ARG A 110 -1.58 10.09 -12.04
C ARG A 110 -1.62 8.89 -11.11
N CYS A 111 -0.75 8.81 -10.11
CA CYS A 111 -0.68 7.72 -9.15
C CYS A 111 -2.00 7.55 -8.40
N VAL A 112 -2.60 8.64 -7.89
CA VAL A 112 -3.90 8.60 -7.20
C VAL A 112 -5.00 8.11 -8.14
N SER A 113 -5.02 8.55 -9.41
CA SER A 113 -6.01 8.13 -10.41
C SER A 113 -5.86 6.65 -10.78
N GLU A 114 -4.63 6.17 -10.97
CA GLU A 114 -4.36 4.76 -11.25
C GLU A 114 -4.71 3.87 -10.06
N LEU A 115 -4.39 4.29 -8.84
CA LEU A 115 -4.72 3.58 -7.61
C LEU A 115 -6.25 3.47 -7.41
N LEU A 116 -7.00 4.54 -7.72
CA LEU A 116 -8.46 4.52 -7.71
C LEU A 116 -9.01 3.54 -8.76
N THR A 117 -8.46 3.59 -9.97
CA THR A 117 -8.84 2.69 -11.06
C THR A 117 -8.54 1.23 -10.69
N PHE A 118 -7.37 0.97 -10.11
CA PHE A 118 -7.00 -0.34 -9.57
C PHE A 118 -8.02 -0.81 -8.52
N ALA A 119 -8.27 0.01 -7.50
CA ALA A 119 -9.22 -0.32 -6.43
C ALA A 119 -10.61 -0.69 -6.96
N ARG A 120 -11.08 -0.04 -8.04
CA ARG A 120 -12.36 -0.31 -8.68
C ARG A 120 -12.36 -1.51 -9.62
N SER A 121 -11.18 -1.91 -10.12
CA SER A 121 -11.03 -2.99 -11.09
C SER A 121 -10.98 -4.37 -10.47
N VAL A 122 -10.76 -4.48 -9.15
CA VAL A 122 -10.65 -5.74 -8.41
C VAL A 122 -11.79 -5.88 -7.41
N GLU A 123 -12.15 -7.11 -7.09
CA GLU A 123 -13.25 -7.38 -6.15
C GLU A 123 -12.78 -7.19 -4.70
N ASN A 124 -11.63 -7.74 -4.34
CA ASN A 124 -11.10 -7.72 -2.99
C ASN A 124 -9.69 -7.13 -2.97
N ALA A 125 -9.46 -6.15 -2.09
CA ALA A 125 -8.15 -5.55 -1.92
C ALA A 125 -7.90 -5.08 -0.49
N VAL A 126 -6.64 -5.19 -0.06
CA VAL A 126 -6.15 -4.62 1.19
C VAL A 126 -4.99 -3.67 0.86
N PHE A 127 -5.11 -2.42 1.27
CA PHE A 127 -4.10 -1.38 1.06
C PHE A 127 -3.43 -1.04 2.38
N VAL A 128 -2.10 -0.99 2.37
CA VAL A 128 -1.28 -0.60 3.54
C VAL A 128 -0.60 0.73 3.26
N SER A 129 -0.70 1.68 4.18
CA SER A 129 -0.02 2.98 4.10
C SER A 129 0.56 3.41 5.44
N ASP A 130 1.66 4.16 5.41
CA ASP A 130 2.24 4.78 6.59
C ASP A 130 1.66 6.17 6.82
N PHE A 131 1.23 6.44 8.03
CA PHE A 131 0.72 7.75 8.45
C PHE A 131 1.90 8.66 8.83
N ILE A 132 2.45 9.39 7.84
CA ILE A 132 3.68 10.19 8.00
C ILE A 132 3.48 11.69 7.76
N TYR A 133 2.24 12.17 7.56
CA TYR A 133 1.95 13.55 7.16
C TYR A 133 1.22 14.38 8.24
N ALA A 134 1.15 13.90 9.48
CA ALA A 134 0.41 14.56 10.57
C ALA A 134 1.31 14.99 11.75
N ASP A 135 2.59 15.19 11.51
CA ASP A 135 3.49 15.84 12.48
C ASP A 135 3.42 17.38 12.39
N ALA A 136 4.04 18.07 13.35
CA ALA A 136 4.09 19.52 13.43
C ALA A 136 5.34 20.12 12.77
N GLU A 137 6.14 19.31 12.07
CA GLU A 137 7.36 19.76 11.42
C GLU A 137 7.07 20.49 10.12
N THR A 138 7.95 21.42 9.76
CA THR A 138 7.94 22.09 8.46
C THR A 138 9.07 21.52 7.59
N TYR A 139 8.71 20.97 6.47
CA TYR A 139 9.65 20.35 5.54
C TYR A 139 9.92 21.26 4.32
N ASP A 140 10.95 20.89 3.57
CA ASP A 140 11.23 21.51 2.29
C ASP A 140 10.08 21.28 1.28
N PRO A 141 9.99 22.07 0.19
CA PRO A 141 8.87 21.97 -0.75
C PRO A 141 8.74 20.60 -1.42
N VAL A 142 9.84 19.86 -1.64
CA VAL A 142 9.83 18.53 -2.27
C VAL A 142 9.19 17.52 -1.32
N THR A 143 9.63 17.50 -0.08
CA THR A 143 9.06 16.65 0.97
C THR A 143 7.59 16.97 1.21
N GLU A 144 7.21 18.26 1.23
CA GLU A 144 5.81 18.66 1.38
C GLU A 144 4.94 18.25 0.17
N SER A 145 5.48 18.26 -1.04
CA SER A 145 4.77 17.76 -2.22
C SER A 145 4.47 16.26 -2.08
N TYR A 146 5.45 15.46 -1.67
CA TYR A 146 5.27 14.03 -1.41
C TYR A 146 4.24 13.76 -0.30
N ARG A 147 4.33 14.46 0.84
CA ARG A 147 3.38 14.32 1.95
C ARG A 147 1.94 14.62 1.53
N ARG A 148 1.74 15.66 0.70
CA ARG A 148 0.42 16.02 0.14
C ARG A 148 -0.11 14.94 -0.80
N ALA A 149 0.75 14.38 -1.64
CA ALA A 149 0.38 13.30 -2.57
C ALA A 149 -0.04 12.04 -1.80
N LEU A 150 0.73 11.62 -0.80
CA LEU A 150 0.39 10.48 0.04
C LEU A 150 -0.92 10.71 0.79
N ALA A 151 -1.09 11.89 1.40
CA ALA A 151 -2.34 12.24 2.07
C ALA A 151 -3.55 12.27 1.11
N ALA A 152 -3.35 12.62 -0.17
CA ALA A 152 -4.40 12.56 -1.18
C ALA A 152 -4.76 11.11 -1.54
N ALA A 153 -3.77 10.24 -1.70
CA ALA A 153 -3.97 8.81 -1.93
C ALA A 153 -4.72 8.16 -0.77
N ASP A 154 -4.30 8.41 0.46
CA ASP A 154 -4.92 7.85 1.67
C ASP A 154 -6.36 8.33 1.85
N ARG A 155 -6.64 9.62 1.62
CA ARG A 155 -8.02 10.15 1.65
C ARG A 155 -8.90 9.52 0.59
N MET A 156 -8.36 9.28 -0.60
CA MET A 156 -9.08 8.60 -1.68
C MET A 156 -9.41 7.16 -1.27
N LEU A 157 -8.41 6.40 -0.78
CA LEU A 157 -8.61 5.02 -0.31
C LEU A 157 -9.59 4.94 0.85
N ALA A 158 -9.52 5.86 1.82
CA ALA A 158 -10.46 5.89 2.94
C ALA A 158 -11.92 6.11 2.48
N ARG A 159 -12.14 6.85 1.38
CA ARG A 159 -13.47 7.02 0.79
C ARG A 159 -13.94 5.78 0.04
N GLU A 160 -13.05 5.18 -0.75
CA GLU A 160 -13.36 4.07 -1.67
C GLU A 160 -13.49 2.73 -0.94
N CYS A 161 -12.69 2.48 0.12
CA CYS A 161 -12.70 1.21 0.85
C CYS A 161 -13.92 1.05 1.75
N ASP A 162 -14.37 -0.20 1.92
CA ASP A 162 -15.48 -0.58 2.81
C ASP A 162 -15.05 -0.51 4.28
N VAL A 163 -13.79 -0.80 4.56
CA VAL A 163 -13.18 -0.80 5.90
C VAL A 163 -11.98 0.12 5.93
N VAL A 164 -11.89 0.93 6.98
CA VAL A 164 -10.72 1.77 7.29
C VAL A 164 -10.30 1.49 8.71
N ALA A 165 -9.08 1.02 8.90
CA ALA A 165 -8.51 0.72 10.20
C ALA A 165 -7.13 1.38 10.38
N GLU A 166 -6.90 1.85 11.59
CA GLU A 166 -5.61 2.41 12.02
C GLU A 166 -4.99 1.51 13.09
N LEU A 167 -3.68 1.28 12.98
CA LEU A 167 -2.90 0.65 14.03
C LEU A 167 -2.09 1.70 14.78
N ALA A 168 -2.43 1.88 16.05
CA ALA A 168 -1.75 2.80 16.96
C ALA A 168 -1.43 2.10 18.28
N ALA A 169 -0.14 2.12 18.67
CA ALA A 169 0.33 1.56 19.94
C ALA A 169 -0.20 0.11 20.21
N GLY A 170 -0.18 -0.75 19.21
CA GLY A 170 -0.65 -2.14 19.31
C GLY A 170 -2.18 -2.31 19.35
N ARG A 171 -2.93 -1.23 19.14
CA ARG A 171 -4.40 -1.25 19.08
C ARG A 171 -4.90 -1.12 17.66
N ARG A 172 -5.99 -1.83 17.35
CA ARG A 172 -6.74 -1.72 16.09
C ARG A 172 -7.88 -0.74 16.32
N ILE A 173 -7.89 0.39 15.62
CA ILE A 173 -8.94 1.41 15.67
C ILE A 173 -9.68 1.36 14.34
N VAL A 174 -10.95 1.02 14.34
CA VAL A 174 -11.77 0.95 13.13
C VAL A 174 -12.53 2.28 12.97
N HIS A 175 -12.19 3.02 11.91
CA HIS A 175 -12.79 4.31 11.58
C HIS A 175 -14.02 4.17 10.66
N LYS A 176 -14.05 3.10 9.86
CA LYS A 176 -15.16 2.83 8.91
C LYS A 176 -15.37 1.33 8.76
N GLY A 177 -16.61 0.89 8.68
CA GLY A 177 -16.99 -0.52 8.48
C GLY A 177 -16.68 -1.41 9.68
N ALA A 178 -16.39 -2.68 9.41
CA ALA A 178 -16.00 -3.67 10.42
C ALA A 178 -14.91 -4.60 9.88
N LEU A 179 -13.91 -4.89 10.68
CA LEU A 179 -12.91 -5.92 10.38
C LEU A 179 -13.52 -7.29 10.66
N PRO A 180 -13.44 -8.24 9.69
CA PRO A 180 -14.03 -9.58 9.85
C PRO A 180 -13.11 -10.56 10.62
N ILE A 181 -11.97 -10.07 11.17
CA ILE A 181 -10.94 -10.87 11.87
C ILE A 181 -10.56 -10.28 13.23
#